data_62b13f2871f219dfde73ddd08476ec4b
#
_entry.id   62b13f2871f219dfde73ddd08476ec4b
#
_cell.length_a   1.000
_cell.length_b   1.000
_cell.length_c   1.000
_cell.angle_alpha   90.00
_cell.angle_beta   90.00
_cell.angle_gamma   90.00
#
_symmetry.space_group_name_H-M   'P 1'
#
loop_
_entity.id
_entity.type
_entity.pdbx_description
1 polymer ?
#
loop_
_entity_poly.entity_id
_entity_poly.type
_entity_poly.pdbx_seq_one_letter_code
_entity_poly.pdbx_strand_id
1 'polypeptide(L)'
;MCRRIPYLHRNHGFSLIEVLVTLVLLGIGLLGAQQMHANALRQHRESQQQARADQLAAALAERLRGHAAMAQLPGGPYVLDARLDHAPSMSADCLSAPCLLPEQAAAHDIASWMQQVAQELPGARVQVCPDAQPLDAQGLPDWSCDGASTGPIRLLAIKLGWPPRHDAEMVRPGTVLLASTGAPP
;
A
#
# COMPACT_ATOMS: atom_id res chain seq x y z
N MET A 1 3.04 20.19 -80.50
CA MET A 1 2.12 19.04 -80.34
C MET A 1 2.44 18.34 -79.04
N CYS A 2 1.70 18.61 -77.93
CA CYS A 2 1.87 17.96 -76.66
C CYS A 2 0.97 16.71 -76.60
N ARG A 3 1.58 15.55 -76.50
CA ARG A 3 0.91 14.27 -76.41
C ARG A 3 0.54 14.01 -74.90
N ARG A 4 -0.72 14.10 -74.52
CA ARG A 4 -1.21 13.74 -73.22
C ARG A 4 -1.18 12.20 -73.02
N ILE A 5 -0.45 11.70 -72.06
CA ILE A 5 -0.42 10.30 -71.70
C ILE A 5 -1.63 10.07 -70.76
N PRO A 6 -2.58 9.17 -71.09
CA PRO A 6 -3.70 8.89 -70.21
C PRO A 6 -3.20 8.04 -69.06
N TYR A 7 -3.32 8.54 -67.82
CA TYR A 7 -3.18 7.73 -66.62
C TYR A 7 -4.38 6.78 -66.51
N LEU A 8 -4.14 5.51 -66.78
CA LEU A 8 -5.10 4.43 -66.54
C LEU A 8 -5.18 4.21 -65.02
N HIS A 9 -6.20 4.74 -64.39
CA HIS A 9 -6.57 4.35 -63.01
C HIS A 9 -7.04 2.89 -63.02
N ARG A 10 -6.17 2.01 -62.56
CA ARG A 10 -6.48 0.60 -62.35
C ARG A 10 -7.29 0.50 -61.06
N ASN A 11 -8.61 0.43 -61.15
CA ASN A 11 -9.49 0.15 -60.01
C ASN A 11 -9.26 -1.29 -59.58
N HIS A 12 -8.52 -1.51 -58.50
CA HIS A 12 -8.41 -2.79 -57.82
C HIS A 12 -9.60 -2.94 -56.89
N GLY A 13 -10.53 -3.85 -57.22
CA GLY A 13 -11.60 -4.27 -56.32
C GLY A 13 -11.01 -5.11 -55.21
N PHE A 14 -11.43 -4.87 -53.95
CA PHE A 14 -11.09 -5.73 -52.82
C PHE A 14 -11.71 -7.11 -53.00
N SER A 15 -10.92 -8.18 -52.77
CA SER A 15 -11.41 -9.55 -52.72
C SER A 15 -12.17 -9.81 -51.42
N LEU A 16 -13.28 -10.56 -51.45
CA LEU A 16 -14.06 -10.94 -50.30
C LEU A 16 -13.21 -11.68 -49.22
N ILE A 17 -12.22 -12.45 -49.66
CA ILE A 17 -11.27 -13.13 -48.78
C ILE A 17 -10.34 -12.18 -48.05
N GLU A 18 -9.91 -11.08 -48.73
CA GLU A 18 -9.05 -10.05 -48.15
C GLU A 18 -9.78 -9.30 -46.99
N VAL A 19 -11.07 -9.01 -47.15
CA VAL A 19 -11.90 -8.42 -46.12
C VAL A 19 -12.06 -9.39 -44.94
N LEU A 20 -12.29 -10.68 -45.22
CA LEU A 20 -12.44 -11.70 -44.18
C LEU A 20 -11.17 -11.90 -43.37
N VAL A 21 -10.01 -11.99 -44.03
CA VAL A 21 -8.71 -12.09 -43.36
C VAL A 21 -8.39 -10.86 -42.53
N THR A 22 -8.65 -9.65 -43.05
CA THR A 22 -8.44 -8.41 -42.29
C THR A 22 -9.32 -8.32 -41.05
N LEU A 23 -10.59 -8.74 -41.12
CA LEU A 23 -11.48 -8.77 -39.96
C LEU A 23 -11.01 -9.77 -38.90
N VAL A 24 -10.52 -10.96 -39.30
CA VAL A 24 -9.97 -11.95 -38.39
C VAL A 24 -8.72 -11.42 -37.70
N LEU A 25 -7.79 -10.84 -38.44
CA LEU A 25 -6.56 -10.25 -37.87
C LEU A 25 -6.87 -9.09 -36.95
N LEU A 26 -7.81 -8.22 -37.30
CA LEU A 26 -8.27 -7.13 -36.46
C LEU A 26 -8.90 -7.65 -35.16
N GLY A 27 -9.73 -8.70 -35.24
CA GLY A 27 -10.34 -9.34 -34.07
C GLY A 27 -9.31 -9.91 -33.09
N ILE A 28 -8.29 -10.63 -33.59
CA ILE A 28 -7.21 -11.16 -32.76
C ILE A 28 -6.39 -10.02 -32.12
N GLY A 29 -6.09 -8.98 -32.89
CA GLY A 29 -5.37 -7.80 -32.38
C GLY A 29 -6.11 -7.08 -31.27
N LEU A 30 -7.42 -6.90 -31.39
CA LEU A 30 -8.26 -6.26 -30.37
C LEU A 30 -8.34 -7.09 -29.08
N LEU A 31 -8.47 -8.43 -29.20
CA LEU A 31 -8.49 -9.32 -28.02
C LEU A 31 -7.15 -9.28 -27.27
N GLY A 32 -6.01 -9.24 -27.98
CA GLY A 32 -4.70 -9.10 -27.36
C GLY A 32 -4.52 -7.76 -26.62
N ALA A 33 -4.99 -6.67 -27.21
CA ALA A 33 -4.92 -5.34 -26.60
C ALA A 33 -5.77 -5.24 -25.30
N GLN A 34 -6.93 -5.87 -25.26
CA GLN A 34 -7.79 -5.89 -24.06
C GLN A 34 -7.13 -6.65 -22.89
N GLN A 35 -6.40 -7.72 -23.17
CA GLN A 35 -5.71 -8.49 -22.14
C GLN A 35 -4.55 -7.71 -21.52
N MET A 36 -3.80 -6.95 -22.32
CA MET A 36 -2.77 -6.04 -21.83
C MET A 36 -3.35 -4.93 -20.94
N HIS A 37 -4.49 -4.37 -21.31
CA HIS A 37 -5.19 -3.35 -20.52
C HIS A 37 -5.65 -3.89 -19.15
N ALA A 38 -6.22 -5.09 -19.11
CA ALA A 38 -6.65 -5.72 -17.87
C ALA A 38 -5.47 -5.96 -16.90
N ASN A 39 -4.32 -6.41 -17.41
CA ASN A 39 -3.12 -6.61 -16.61
C ASN A 39 -2.53 -5.28 -16.09
N ALA A 40 -2.50 -4.26 -16.93
CA ALA A 40 -2.04 -2.93 -16.55
C ALA A 40 -2.88 -2.32 -15.42
N LEU A 41 -4.21 -2.49 -15.47
CA LEU A 41 -5.11 -2.03 -14.40
C LEU A 41 -4.91 -2.77 -13.08
N ARG A 42 -4.60 -4.08 -13.10
CA ARG A 42 -4.27 -4.84 -11.89
C ARG A 42 -2.98 -4.34 -11.26
N GLN A 43 -1.91 -4.24 -12.04
CA GLN A 43 -0.62 -3.72 -11.57
C GLN A 43 -0.73 -2.30 -11.01
N HIS A 44 -1.55 -1.47 -11.66
CA HIS A 44 -1.78 -0.10 -11.19
C HIS A 44 -2.47 -0.07 -9.82
N ARG A 45 -3.46 -0.93 -9.58
CA ARG A 45 -4.13 -1.05 -8.27
C ARG A 45 -3.18 -1.53 -7.18
N GLU A 46 -2.36 -2.54 -7.46
CA GLU A 46 -1.37 -3.07 -6.52
C GLU A 46 -0.34 -1.99 -6.16
N SER A 47 0.17 -1.26 -7.17
CA SER A 47 1.10 -0.15 -6.96
C SER A 47 0.47 1.00 -6.15
N GLN A 48 -0.82 1.31 -6.36
CA GLN A 48 -1.53 2.31 -5.56
C GLN A 48 -1.71 1.88 -4.11
N GLN A 49 -2.04 0.61 -3.85
CA GLN A 49 -2.16 0.09 -2.49
C GLN A 49 -0.81 0.15 -1.77
N GLN A 50 0.27 -0.24 -2.44
CA GLN A 50 1.62 -0.14 -1.91
C GLN A 50 1.97 1.31 -1.55
N ALA A 51 1.76 2.25 -2.47
CA ALA A 51 2.06 3.67 -2.23
C ALA A 51 1.24 4.25 -1.05
N ARG A 52 -0.02 3.84 -0.89
CA ARG A 52 -0.84 4.24 0.26
C ARG A 52 -0.31 3.67 1.57
N ALA A 53 0.07 2.40 1.58
CA ALA A 53 0.66 1.77 2.76
C ALA A 53 1.96 2.47 3.19
N ASP A 54 2.82 2.82 2.24
CA ASP A 54 4.06 3.54 2.50
C ASP A 54 3.79 4.94 3.07
N GLN A 55 2.78 5.65 2.54
CA GLN A 55 2.35 6.95 3.07
C GLN A 55 1.80 6.84 4.49
N LEU A 56 0.97 5.82 4.77
CA LEU A 56 0.43 5.57 6.11
C LEU A 56 1.52 5.23 7.11
N ALA A 57 2.49 4.40 6.73
CA ALA A 57 3.65 4.08 7.57
C ALA A 57 4.50 5.32 7.85
N ALA A 58 4.76 6.15 6.84
CA ALA A 58 5.50 7.40 7.00
C ALA A 58 4.75 8.39 7.91
N ALA A 59 3.42 8.51 7.75
CA ALA A 59 2.60 9.37 8.60
C ALA A 59 2.65 8.94 10.08
N LEU A 60 2.64 7.63 10.36
CA LEU A 60 2.81 7.14 11.73
C LEU A 60 4.23 7.42 12.24
N ALA A 61 5.26 7.24 11.43
CA ALA A 61 6.63 7.54 11.83
C ALA A 61 6.81 9.01 12.24
N GLU A 62 6.15 9.96 11.57
CA GLU A 62 6.15 11.37 11.98
C GLU A 62 5.42 11.60 13.31
N ARG A 63 4.28 10.93 13.55
CA ARG A 63 3.57 11.00 14.82
C ARG A 63 4.43 10.44 15.97
N LEU A 64 5.13 9.31 15.75
CA LEU A 64 6.08 8.74 16.72
C LEU A 64 7.18 9.75 17.10
N ARG A 65 7.71 10.51 16.14
CA ARG A 65 8.71 11.55 16.41
C ARG A 65 8.12 12.72 17.22
N GLY A 66 6.88 13.10 16.92
CA GLY A 66 6.17 14.13 17.67
C GLY A 66 5.88 13.76 19.12
N HIS A 67 5.71 12.47 19.41
CA HIS A 67 5.44 11.92 20.73
C HIS A 67 6.55 10.96 21.22
N ALA A 68 7.80 11.34 21.03
CA ALA A 68 8.96 10.47 21.26
C ALA A 68 8.97 9.83 22.67
N ALA A 69 8.58 10.57 23.70
CA ALA A 69 8.52 10.05 25.08
C ALA A 69 7.54 8.85 25.20
N MET A 70 6.38 8.94 24.54
CA MET A 70 5.38 7.84 24.54
C MET A 70 5.80 6.69 23.63
N ALA A 71 6.49 6.97 22.52
CA ALA A 71 6.99 5.98 21.61
C ALA A 71 8.15 5.13 22.18
N GLN A 72 8.88 5.68 23.17
CA GLN A 72 9.99 4.98 23.84
C GLN A 72 9.52 4.05 24.97
N LEU A 73 8.26 4.13 25.39
CA LEU A 73 7.74 3.32 26.49
C LEU A 73 7.54 1.86 26.04
N PRO A 74 8.18 0.89 26.70
CA PRO A 74 7.86 -0.53 26.51
C PRO A 74 6.38 -0.78 26.85
N GLY A 75 5.63 -1.39 25.90
CA GLY A 75 4.19 -1.60 26.07
C GLY A 75 3.35 -0.31 26.03
N GLY A 76 3.92 0.80 25.57
CA GLY A 76 3.21 2.07 25.41
C GLY A 76 2.16 2.03 24.29
N PRO A 77 1.40 3.12 24.10
CA PRO A 77 0.25 3.15 23.19
C PRO A 77 0.62 2.90 21.72
N TYR A 78 1.88 3.09 21.36
CA TYR A 78 2.37 2.85 19.98
C TYR A 78 2.85 1.41 19.72
N VAL A 79 2.97 0.56 20.75
CA VAL A 79 3.31 -0.86 20.56
C VAL A 79 2.01 -1.65 20.43
N LEU A 80 1.76 -2.18 19.24
CA LEU A 80 0.49 -2.85 18.93
C LEU A 80 0.64 -3.93 17.85
N ASP A 81 -0.28 -4.88 17.87
CA ASP A 81 -0.54 -5.83 16.79
C ASP A 81 -2.05 -5.98 16.67
N ALA A 82 -2.61 -5.57 15.55
CA ALA A 82 -4.04 -5.57 15.32
C ALA A 82 -4.41 -5.91 13.89
N ARG A 83 -5.52 -6.64 13.73
CA ARG A 83 -6.18 -6.82 12.44
C ARG A 83 -7.35 -5.85 12.35
N LEU A 84 -7.41 -5.09 11.27
CA LEU A 84 -8.38 -4.01 11.08
C LEU A 84 -9.53 -4.46 10.16
N ASP A 85 -10.24 -5.50 10.59
CA ASP A 85 -11.46 -5.95 9.89
C ASP A 85 -12.58 -4.89 10.01
N HIS A 86 -12.52 -4.08 11.08
CA HIS A 86 -13.37 -2.93 11.33
C HIS A 86 -12.54 -1.76 11.86
N ALA A 87 -13.01 -0.54 11.62
CA ALA A 87 -12.37 0.64 12.20
C ALA A 87 -12.43 0.58 13.73
N PRO A 88 -11.31 0.73 14.45
CA PRO A 88 -11.30 0.68 15.90
C PRO A 88 -12.11 1.84 16.48
N SER A 89 -12.75 1.60 17.64
CA SER A 89 -13.40 2.65 18.43
C SER A 89 -12.34 3.57 19.05
N MET A 90 -12.58 4.87 19.03
CA MET A 90 -11.71 5.83 19.71
C MET A 90 -12.00 5.82 21.21
N SER A 91 -10.99 5.49 22.01
CA SER A 91 -11.09 5.51 23.47
C SER A 91 -10.90 6.90 24.06
N ALA A 92 -10.25 7.79 23.33
CA ALA A 92 -10.07 9.21 23.68
C ALA A 92 -10.45 10.06 22.47
N ASP A 93 -11.34 11.03 22.65
CA ASP A 93 -11.74 11.99 21.63
C ASP A 93 -11.18 13.36 21.96
N CYS A 94 -9.96 13.62 21.48
CA CYS A 94 -9.28 14.90 21.66
C CYS A 94 -9.87 16.02 20.78
N LEU A 95 -10.84 15.71 19.91
CA LEU A 95 -11.54 16.68 19.09
C LEU A 95 -12.69 17.36 19.83
N SER A 96 -13.37 16.62 20.71
CA SER A 96 -14.48 17.15 21.53
C SER A 96 -14.00 17.83 22.80
N ALA A 97 -12.86 17.39 23.38
CA ALA A 97 -12.22 18.00 24.54
C ALA A 97 -10.69 17.85 24.46
N PRO A 98 -9.90 18.83 24.91
CA PRO A 98 -8.45 18.73 24.85
C PRO A 98 -7.93 17.57 25.68
N CYS A 99 -7.07 16.74 25.12
CA CYS A 99 -6.35 15.71 25.84
C CYS A 99 -5.26 16.35 26.71
N LEU A 100 -5.45 16.28 28.02
CA LEU A 100 -4.51 16.90 28.97
C LEU A 100 -3.29 16.02 29.28
N LEU A 101 -3.43 14.70 29.08
CA LEU A 101 -2.36 13.75 29.34
C LEU A 101 -1.71 13.30 28.01
N PRO A 102 -0.36 13.21 27.95
CA PRO A 102 0.35 12.75 26.76
C PRO A 102 -0.09 11.36 26.29
N GLU A 103 -0.45 10.46 27.22
CA GLU A 103 -0.96 9.13 26.92
C GLU A 103 -2.30 9.16 26.20
N GLN A 104 -3.20 10.09 26.59
CA GLN A 104 -4.49 10.27 25.91
C GLN A 104 -4.30 10.79 24.49
N ALA A 105 -3.39 11.73 24.30
CA ALA A 105 -3.06 12.26 22.98
C ALA A 105 -2.47 11.15 22.08
N ALA A 106 -1.53 10.36 22.61
CA ALA A 106 -0.94 9.25 21.87
C ALA A 106 -1.96 8.15 21.53
N ALA A 107 -2.88 7.83 22.47
CA ALA A 107 -3.96 6.88 22.25
C ALA A 107 -4.95 7.39 21.17
N HIS A 108 -5.27 8.67 21.17
CA HIS A 108 -6.08 9.29 20.12
C HIS A 108 -5.37 9.23 18.74
N ASP A 109 -4.09 9.58 18.68
CA ASP A 109 -3.30 9.58 17.47
C ASP A 109 -3.23 8.20 16.82
N ILE A 110 -2.94 7.17 17.62
CA ILE A 110 -2.85 5.80 17.09
C ILE A 110 -4.22 5.28 16.65
N ALA A 111 -5.28 5.56 17.43
CA ALA A 111 -6.64 5.16 17.05
C ALA A 111 -7.10 5.84 15.76
N SER A 112 -6.86 7.15 15.61
CA SER A 112 -7.19 7.89 14.39
C SER A 112 -6.40 7.37 13.17
N TRP A 113 -5.13 7.02 13.37
CA TRP A 113 -4.32 6.42 12.32
C TRP A 113 -4.82 5.02 11.94
N MET A 114 -5.16 4.17 12.90
CA MET A 114 -5.75 2.85 12.61
C MET A 114 -7.09 2.96 11.86
N GLN A 115 -7.92 3.96 12.19
CA GLN A 115 -9.14 4.22 11.44
C GLN A 115 -8.85 4.58 9.98
N GLN A 116 -7.83 5.42 9.75
CA GLN A 116 -7.40 5.76 8.39
C GLN A 116 -6.89 4.52 7.65
N VAL A 117 -6.06 3.68 8.29
CA VAL A 117 -5.60 2.41 7.69
C VAL A 117 -6.78 1.51 7.34
N ALA A 118 -7.77 1.35 8.24
CA ALA A 118 -8.94 0.52 7.97
C ALA A 118 -9.79 1.00 6.79
N GLN A 119 -9.83 2.31 6.55
CA GLN A 119 -10.53 2.92 5.41
C GLN A 119 -9.77 2.74 4.10
N GLU A 120 -8.46 2.93 4.10
CA GLU A 120 -7.64 2.90 2.89
C GLU A 120 -7.19 1.48 2.50
N LEU A 121 -7.00 0.60 3.50
CA LEU A 121 -6.55 -0.79 3.35
C LEU A 121 -7.49 -1.73 4.14
N PRO A 122 -8.70 -2.01 3.66
CA PRO A 122 -9.65 -2.87 4.36
C PRO A 122 -9.09 -4.25 4.65
N GLY A 123 -9.26 -4.74 5.88
CA GLY A 123 -8.75 -6.03 6.34
C GLY A 123 -7.23 -6.04 6.59
N ALA A 124 -6.60 -4.88 6.68
CA ALA A 124 -5.18 -4.78 6.96
C ALA A 124 -4.81 -5.35 8.33
N ARG A 125 -3.62 -5.94 8.44
CA ARG A 125 -2.92 -6.17 9.71
C ARG A 125 -1.90 -5.06 9.88
N VAL A 126 -1.87 -4.49 11.06
CA VAL A 126 -0.89 -3.50 11.49
C VAL A 126 -0.14 -4.04 12.67
N GLN A 127 1.17 -3.92 12.64
CA GLN A 127 2.02 -4.26 13.78
C GLN A 127 3.07 -3.19 13.95
N VAL A 128 3.19 -2.68 15.15
CA VAL A 128 4.23 -1.72 15.52
C VAL A 128 4.92 -2.26 16.75
N CYS A 129 6.19 -2.55 16.64
CA CYS A 129 6.96 -3.21 17.68
C CYS A 129 8.45 -2.84 17.65
N PRO A 130 9.16 -3.00 18.76
CA PRO A 130 10.62 -2.92 18.77
C PRO A 130 11.20 -4.02 17.88
N ASP A 131 11.90 -3.60 16.83
CA ASP A 131 12.51 -4.51 15.88
C ASP A 131 13.57 -3.76 15.08
N ALA A 132 14.81 -4.20 15.18
CA ALA A 132 15.95 -3.64 14.45
C ALA A 132 16.24 -4.40 13.15
N GLN A 133 15.68 -5.62 12.99
CA GLN A 133 15.90 -6.50 11.84
C GLN A 133 14.58 -7.06 11.31
N PRO A 134 13.72 -6.23 10.71
CA PRO A 134 12.38 -6.61 10.30
C PRO A 134 12.32 -7.50 9.04
N LEU A 135 13.46 -7.97 8.58
CA LEU A 135 13.60 -8.88 7.45
C LEU A 135 14.10 -10.24 7.90
N ASP A 136 13.59 -11.30 7.32
CA ASP A 136 14.06 -12.65 7.55
C ASP A 136 15.44 -12.92 6.92
N ALA A 137 15.97 -14.15 7.10
CA ALA A 137 17.26 -14.56 6.55
C ALA A 137 17.31 -14.53 5.00
N GLN A 138 16.17 -14.47 4.33
CA GLN A 138 16.03 -14.34 2.88
C GLN A 138 15.89 -12.88 2.43
N GLY A 139 15.91 -11.93 3.37
CA GLY A 139 15.77 -10.50 3.09
C GLY A 139 14.32 -10.08 2.80
N LEU A 140 13.33 -10.90 3.18
CA LEU A 140 11.92 -10.62 3.00
C LEU A 140 11.31 -10.12 4.31
N PRO A 141 10.35 -9.17 4.27
CA PRO A 141 9.62 -8.70 5.44
C PRO A 141 8.93 -9.84 6.19
N ASP A 142 8.99 -9.82 7.52
CA ASP A 142 8.25 -10.76 8.33
C ASP A 142 7.52 -10.08 9.51
N TRP A 143 6.63 -10.84 10.18
CA TRP A 143 5.84 -10.35 11.30
C TRP A 143 6.53 -10.53 12.65
N SER A 144 7.73 -11.12 12.72
CA SER A 144 8.47 -11.27 13.98
C SER A 144 8.93 -9.90 14.50
N CYS A 145 9.15 -9.83 15.79
CA CYS A 145 9.69 -8.66 16.48
C CYS A 145 10.83 -9.10 17.39
N ASP A 146 11.83 -8.27 17.62
CA ASP A 146 12.99 -8.58 18.47
C ASP A 146 12.64 -8.81 19.96
N GLY A 147 11.36 -8.72 20.33
CA GLY A 147 10.85 -8.90 21.67
C GLY A 147 10.88 -7.63 22.53
N ALA A 148 10.41 -7.77 23.78
CA ALA A 148 10.31 -6.65 24.70
C ALA A 148 11.72 -6.16 25.09
N SER A 149 12.05 -4.93 24.71
CA SER A 149 13.24 -4.27 25.25
C SER A 149 12.99 -3.92 26.73
N THR A 150 13.99 -4.20 27.59
CA THR A 150 13.95 -3.86 29.00
C THR A 150 14.27 -2.38 29.27
N GLY A 151 14.59 -1.62 28.20
CA GLY A 151 14.95 -0.20 28.24
C GLY A 151 14.12 0.64 27.27
N PRO A 152 14.42 1.94 27.15
CA PRO A 152 13.74 2.81 26.21
C PRO A 152 13.86 2.29 24.78
N ILE A 153 12.72 2.21 24.07
CA ILE A 153 12.68 1.76 22.69
C ILE A 153 13.32 2.84 21.80
N ARG A 154 14.32 2.47 21.02
CA ARG A 154 15.02 3.39 20.11
C ARG A 154 14.55 3.28 18.68
N LEU A 155 14.15 2.07 18.27
CA LEU A 155 13.63 1.78 16.93
C LEU A 155 12.32 1.02 17.06
N LEU A 156 11.32 1.48 16.30
CA LEU A 156 10.06 0.79 16.09
C LEU A 156 9.95 0.41 14.62
N ALA A 157 9.64 -0.84 14.35
CA ALA A 157 9.24 -1.28 13.03
C ALA A 157 7.72 -1.12 12.90
N ILE A 158 7.30 -0.38 11.88
CA ILE A 158 5.91 -0.22 11.46
C ILE A 158 5.70 -1.21 10.33
N LYS A 159 4.90 -2.23 10.56
CA LYS A 159 4.62 -3.31 9.61
C LYS A 159 3.15 -3.25 9.20
N LEU A 160 2.89 -3.14 7.91
CA LEU A 160 1.57 -3.08 7.31
C LEU A 160 1.41 -4.21 6.30
N GLY A 161 0.34 -4.98 6.40
CA GLY A 161 -0.04 -5.96 5.41
C GLY A 161 -1.53 -5.84 5.10
N TRP A 162 -1.91 -6.19 3.90
CA TRP A 162 -3.30 -6.21 3.44
C TRP A 162 -3.54 -7.45 2.61
N PRO A 163 -4.74 -8.04 2.65
CA PRO A 163 -5.01 -9.24 1.89
C PRO A 163 -5.03 -8.92 0.39
N PRO A 164 -4.35 -9.72 -0.44
CA PRO A 164 -4.40 -9.57 -1.89
C PRO A 164 -5.80 -9.86 -2.46
N ARG A 165 -6.62 -10.59 -1.69
CA ARG A 165 -8.05 -10.84 -1.91
C ARG A 165 -8.72 -11.00 -0.56
N HIS A 166 -10.03 -10.78 -0.48
CA HIS A 166 -10.80 -10.74 0.77
C HIS A 166 -10.61 -11.95 1.71
N ASP A 167 -10.21 -13.12 1.19
CA ASP A 167 -10.07 -14.37 1.94
C ASP A 167 -8.63 -14.92 1.96
N ALA A 168 -7.63 -14.12 1.53
CA ALA A 168 -6.26 -14.57 1.48
C ALA A 168 -5.54 -14.30 2.80
N GLU A 169 -4.80 -15.30 3.29
CA GLU A 169 -3.94 -15.15 4.47
C GLU A 169 -2.77 -14.20 4.17
N MET A 170 -2.55 -13.24 5.08
CA MET A 170 -1.40 -12.33 5.00
C MET A 170 -0.18 -13.01 5.61
N VAL A 171 0.56 -13.70 4.78
CA VAL A 171 1.75 -14.45 5.21
C VAL A 171 2.87 -13.48 5.63
N ARG A 172 2.99 -12.32 4.96
CA ARG A 172 4.06 -11.34 5.17
C ARG A 172 3.50 -9.91 5.15
N PRO A 173 4.18 -8.96 5.83
CA PRO A 173 3.87 -7.54 5.63
C PRO A 173 4.19 -7.12 4.19
N GLY A 174 3.34 -6.26 3.62
CA GLY A 174 3.58 -5.64 2.32
C GLY A 174 4.53 -4.44 2.42
N THR A 175 4.47 -3.72 3.55
CA THR A 175 5.32 -2.55 3.82
C THR A 175 5.93 -2.67 5.21
N VAL A 176 7.22 -2.32 5.33
CA VAL A 176 7.93 -2.18 6.59
C VAL A 176 8.72 -0.88 6.59
N LEU A 177 8.56 -0.10 7.65
CA LEU A 177 9.30 1.14 7.86
C LEU A 177 9.91 1.16 9.27
N LEU A 178 11.20 1.43 9.36
CA LEU A 178 11.87 1.65 10.64
C LEU A 178 11.77 3.12 11.04
N ALA A 179 11.22 3.37 12.20
CA ALA A 179 11.10 4.70 12.80
C ALA A 179 11.99 4.82 14.03
N SER A 180 12.87 5.83 14.04
CA SER A 180 13.62 6.21 15.24
C SER A 180 12.70 7.00 16.17
N THR A 181 12.69 6.64 17.46
CA THR A 181 11.90 7.30 18.50
C THR A 181 12.71 8.34 19.27
N GLY A 182 14.02 8.47 19.01
CA GLY A 182 14.92 9.43 19.64
C GLY A 182 15.34 10.56 18.72
N ALA A 183 15.83 11.67 19.33
CA ALA A 183 16.57 12.66 18.56
C ALA A 183 17.82 11.99 17.95
N PRO A 184 18.27 12.39 16.75
CA PRO A 184 19.55 11.94 16.22
C PRO A 184 20.66 12.29 17.22
N PRO A 185 21.68 11.46 17.33
CA PRO A 185 22.80 11.66 18.23
C PRO A 185 23.54 12.95 17.94
#